data_37687f84a5da4391e8b49744fa25b994
#
_entry.id   37687f84a5da4391e8b49744fa25b994
#
_cell.length_a   1.000
_cell.length_b   1.000
_cell.length_c   1.000
_cell.angle_alpha   90.00
_cell.angle_beta   90.00
_cell.angle_gamma   90.00
#
_symmetry.space_group_name_H-M   'P 1'
#
loop_
_entity.id
_entity.type
_entity.pdbx_description
1 polymer ?
#
loop_
_entity_poly.entity_id
_entity_poly.type
_entity_poly.pdbx_seq_one_letter_code
_entity_poly.pdbx_strand_id
1 'polypeptide(L)' 'MKKIKLDNYELKLIIHSLNELRNSLITQNKDYEIVDEVLIKYINVLNKK' A
#
# COMPACT_ATOMS: atom_id res chain seq x y z
N MET A 1 -10.27 1.36 22.83
CA MET A 1 -9.53 1.32 21.64
C MET A 1 -10.19 2.03 20.46
N LYS A 2 -9.43 2.81 19.75
CA LYS A 2 -9.99 3.57 18.69
C LYS A 2 -9.93 2.89 17.37
N LYS A 3 -10.98 3.02 16.62
CA LYS A 3 -10.98 2.52 15.29
C LYS A 3 -10.34 3.52 14.37
N ILE A 4 -9.47 3.08 13.52
CA ILE A 4 -8.87 3.94 12.53
C ILE A 4 -9.78 3.99 11.32
N LYS A 5 -10.21 5.17 11.01
CA LYS A 5 -11.07 5.36 9.87
C LYS A 5 -10.27 5.99 8.74
N LEU A 6 -10.07 5.25 7.70
CA LEU A 6 -9.31 5.73 6.56
C LEU A 6 -10.25 6.32 5.52
N ASP A 7 -9.98 7.53 5.10
CA ASP A 7 -10.71 8.07 3.98
C ASP A 7 -9.90 7.84 2.71
N ASN A 8 -10.45 8.24 1.58
CA ASN A 8 -9.80 7.98 0.29
C ASN A 8 -8.43 8.62 0.19
N TYR A 9 -8.29 9.80 0.77
CA TYR A 9 -7.01 10.49 0.71
C TYR A 9 -5.94 9.72 1.48
N GLU A 10 -6.28 9.29 2.68
CA GLU A 10 -5.32 8.54 3.49
C GLU A 10 -4.99 7.22 2.86
N LEU A 11 -5.98 6.56 2.28
CA LEU A 11 -5.76 5.30 1.61
C LEU A 11 -4.80 5.47 0.44
N LYS A 12 -4.96 6.56 -0.32
CA LYS A 12 -4.06 6.83 -1.43
C LYS A 12 -2.64 7.09 -0.95
N LEU A 13 -2.50 7.76 0.20
CA LEU A 13 -1.20 7.98 0.77
C LEU A 13 -0.51 6.66 1.13
N ILE A 14 -1.28 5.75 1.70
CA ILE A 14 -0.73 4.45 2.06
C ILE A 14 -0.30 3.70 0.80
N ILE A 15 -1.13 3.72 -0.22
CA ILE A 15 -0.83 3.05 -1.47
C ILE A 15 0.44 3.65 -2.10
N HIS A 16 0.51 4.96 -2.08
CA HIS A 16 1.69 5.63 -2.64
C HIS A 16 2.96 5.25 -1.87
N SER A 17 2.86 5.22 -0.54
CA SER A 17 4.00 4.88 0.28
C SER A 17 4.46 3.44 0.03
N LEU A 18 3.51 2.53 -0.10
CA LEU A 18 3.85 1.15 -0.40
C LEU A 18 4.48 1.01 -1.77
N ASN A 19 4.00 1.79 -2.73
CA ASN A 19 4.56 1.76 -4.07
C ASN A 19 6.01 2.26 -4.07
N GLU A 20 6.28 3.31 -3.31
CA GLU A 20 7.63 3.82 -3.17
C GLU A 20 8.54 2.79 -2.51
N LEU A 21 8.03 2.13 -1.48
CA LEU A 21 8.80 1.10 -0.81
C LEU A 21 9.10 -0.05 -1.76
N ARG A 22 8.11 -0.45 -2.54
CA ARG A 22 8.30 -1.51 -3.51
C ARG A 22 9.40 -1.15 -4.50
N ASN A 23 9.37 0.06 -5.02
CA ASN A 23 10.39 0.50 -5.96
C ASN A 23 11.77 0.51 -5.33
N SER A 24 11.83 0.93 -4.07
CA SER A 24 13.09 0.95 -3.35
C SER A 24 13.65 -0.46 -3.18
N LEU A 25 12.78 -1.42 -2.86
CA LEU A 25 13.21 -2.80 -2.69
C LEU A 25 13.70 -3.39 -4.00
N ILE A 26 13.02 -3.08 -5.10
CA ILE A 26 13.44 -3.54 -6.41
C ILE A 26 14.82 -3.01 -6.74
N THR A 27 15.05 -1.72 -6.46
CA THR A 27 16.34 -1.10 -6.73
C THR A 27 17.44 -1.74 -5.89
N GLN A 28 17.11 -2.17 -4.66
CA GLN A 28 18.08 -2.81 -3.79
C GLN A 28 18.18 -4.30 -4.04
N ASN A 29 17.43 -4.80 -4.99
CA ASN A 29 17.41 -6.23 -5.30
C ASN A 29 16.96 -7.07 -4.12
N LYS A 30 15.95 -6.57 -3.42
CA LYS A 30 15.39 -7.26 -2.28
C LYS A 30 14.00 -7.78 -2.59
N ASP A 31 13.53 -8.69 -1.76
CA ASP A 31 12.22 -9.27 -1.95
C ASP A 31 11.13 -8.26 -1.65
N TYR A 32 10.24 -8.07 -2.59
CA TYR A 32 9.14 -7.11 -2.43
C TYR A 32 7.77 -7.80 -2.49
N GLU A 33 7.76 -9.09 -2.41
CA GLU A 33 6.53 -9.85 -2.61
C GLU A 33 5.45 -9.49 -1.60
N ILE A 34 5.81 -9.36 -0.33
CA ILE A 34 4.87 -9.02 0.71
C ILE A 34 4.31 -7.63 0.50
N VAL A 35 5.17 -6.70 0.12
CA VAL A 35 4.74 -5.33 -0.15
C VAL A 35 3.76 -5.31 -1.31
N ASP A 36 4.04 -6.09 -2.33
CA ASP A 36 3.16 -6.15 -3.48
C ASP A 36 1.79 -6.70 -3.12
N GLU A 37 1.74 -7.71 -2.29
CA GLU A 37 0.47 -8.28 -1.85
C GLU A 37 -0.35 -7.27 -1.06
N VAL A 38 0.29 -6.57 -0.15
CA VAL A 38 -0.41 -5.56 0.65
C VAL A 38 -0.88 -4.43 -0.23
N LEU A 39 -0.06 -4.04 -1.18
CA LEU A 39 -0.40 -2.97 -2.11
C LEU A 39 -1.66 -3.32 -2.90
N ILE A 40 -1.71 -4.52 -3.42
CA ILE A 40 -2.87 -4.96 -4.19
C ILE A 40 -4.12 -4.98 -3.31
N LYS A 41 -3.97 -5.43 -2.09
CA LYS A 41 -5.08 -5.48 -1.16
C LYS A 41 -5.66 -4.09 -0.94
N TYR A 42 -4.80 -3.10 -0.74
CA TYR A 42 -5.26 -1.74 -0.48
C TYR A 42 -5.85 -1.10 -1.73
N ILE A 43 -5.31 -1.40 -2.88
CA ILE A 43 -5.89 -0.91 -4.13
C ILE A 43 -7.29 -1.47 -4.31
N ASN A 44 -7.50 -2.73 -3.98
CA ASN A 44 -8.82 -3.34 -4.07
C ASN A 44 -9.80 -2.66 -3.12
N VAL A 45 -9.34 -2.31 -1.93
CA VAL A 45 -10.18 -1.60 -0.97
C VAL A 45 -10.59 -0.25 -1.54
N LEU A 46 -9.66 0.44 -2.16
CA LEU A 46 -9.95 1.75 -2.75
C LEU A 46 -10.96 1.64 -3.87
N ASN A 47 -10.82 0.64 -4.72
CA ASN A 47 -11.72 0.46 -5.86
C ASN A 47 -13.08 -0.07 -5.47
N LYS A 48 -13.14 -0.74 -4.36
CA LYS A 48 -14.40 -1.31 -3.91
C LYS A 48 -15.21 -0.25 -3.19
N LYS A 49 -16.37 -0.03 -3.62
CA LYS A 49 -17.16 1.02 -3.02
C LYS A 49 -18.05 0.56 -1.89
#